data_6418b473e42fd6d8327a48bc305d9bfb
#
_entry.id   6418b473e42fd6d8327a48bc305d9bfb
#
_cell.length_a   1.000
_cell.length_b   1.000
_cell.length_c   1.000
_cell.angle_alpha   90.00
_cell.angle_beta   90.00
_cell.angle_gamma   90.00
#
_symmetry.space_group_name_H-M   'P 1'
#
loop_
_entity.id
_entity.type
_entity.pdbx_description
1 polymer ?
#
loop_
_entity_poly.entity_id
_entity_poly.type
_entity_poly.pdbx_seq_one_letter_code
_entity_poly.pdbx_strand_id
1 'polypeptide(L)'
;MKKTIFLILATILFLAFEAFAASPNPLDLPSLLTSVKNMDALSFCGEQVPIKNQEVLERLEKELLLTLGDRPQVILWLKRSRRYLPYIEKMLKENNMPEDLKYLAIAESALLPHAGSNKGAVGFWQILPDTGRRYGLIIDDTIDERRNIFTSTRAAIAHLKTLYELMGSWTLSAAAYNMGEEGLEAEIMVQRTRDYYRLYLPLETQRFIFRILSAKLILSEPHRFGFYLTDADYYPPLEFDRINIDCFQEVPLSLIANASKTDFKTIKDLNPEIRGHYLTEGTHSILIPKGASNGFNLRYKKLINQYEEKRTDRIYIVKEGDNLSSIADKFEVPLAVLIIWNRLDLNKPIHPGDRLIIYPKNKTSGQNKED
;
A
#
# COMPACT_ATOMS: atom_id res chain seq x y z
N MET A 1 -68.46 11.24 23.05
CA MET A 1 -67.25 10.44 23.34
C MET A 1 -66.74 9.63 22.14
N LYS A 2 -67.57 8.90 21.37
CA LYS A 2 -67.09 8.05 20.23
C LYS A 2 -66.50 8.86 19.05
N LYS A 3 -66.97 10.07 18.73
CA LYS A 3 -66.47 10.91 17.64
C LYS A 3 -65.09 11.57 17.95
N THR A 4 -64.85 11.89 19.21
CA THR A 4 -63.56 12.49 19.64
C THR A 4 -62.42 11.48 19.66
N ILE A 5 -62.71 10.22 20.00
CA ILE A 5 -61.74 9.14 20.00
C ILE A 5 -61.29 8.79 18.55
N PHE A 6 -62.25 8.86 17.60
CA PHE A 6 -61.91 8.59 16.17
C PHE A 6 -61.00 9.68 15.57
N LEU A 7 -61.18 10.95 15.98
CA LEU A 7 -60.35 12.06 15.51
C LEU A 7 -58.92 11.97 16.07
N ILE A 8 -58.76 11.57 17.33
CA ILE A 8 -57.47 11.40 17.99
C ILE A 8 -56.71 10.20 17.38
N LEU A 9 -57.39 9.09 17.08
CA LEU A 9 -56.76 7.94 16.42
C LEU A 9 -56.32 8.26 14.99
N ALA A 10 -57.09 9.05 14.23
CA ALA A 10 -56.75 9.47 12.88
C ALA A 10 -55.54 10.44 12.87
N THR A 11 -55.42 11.32 13.87
CA THR A 11 -54.28 12.25 13.98
C THR A 11 -52.99 11.52 14.41
N ILE A 12 -53.07 10.52 15.28
CA ILE A 12 -51.95 9.68 15.66
C ILE A 12 -51.46 8.81 14.48
N LEU A 13 -52.41 8.29 13.67
CA LEU A 13 -52.06 7.52 12.46
C LEU A 13 -51.40 8.41 11.38
N PHE A 14 -51.83 9.67 11.27
CA PHE A 14 -51.22 10.63 10.32
C PHE A 14 -49.84 11.09 10.76
N LEU A 15 -49.61 11.31 12.07
CA LEU A 15 -48.30 11.62 12.63
C LEU A 15 -47.31 10.43 12.61
N ALA A 16 -47.84 9.19 12.64
CA ALA A 16 -47.01 7.99 12.48
C ALA A 16 -46.61 7.76 11.01
N PHE A 17 -47.33 8.33 10.05
CA PHE A 17 -47.02 8.20 8.63
C PHE A 17 -45.97 9.22 8.16
N GLU A 18 -45.83 10.37 8.84
CA GLU A 18 -44.77 11.34 8.55
C GLU A 18 -43.41 10.97 9.21
N ALA A 19 -43.42 10.04 10.17
CA ALA A 19 -42.16 9.58 10.80
C ALA A 19 -41.44 8.46 10.03
N PHE A 20 -42.02 7.96 8.95
CA PHE A 20 -41.33 7.17 7.94
C PHE A 20 -40.75 8.12 6.88
N ALA A 21 -39.91 9.05 7.30
CA ALA A 21 -38.91 9.62 6.42
C ALA A 21 -38.12 8.43 5.91
N ALA A 22 -38.34 8.06 4.66
CA ALA A 22 -37.72 6.93 4.03
C ALA A 22 -36.22 7.00 4.31
N SER A 23 -35.69 6.03 5.02
CA SER A 23 -34.24 5.83 5.04
C SER A 23 -33.80 5.84 3.57
N PRO A 24 -32.83 6.67 3.18
CA PRO A 24 -32.45 6.77 1.78
C PRO A 24 -32.20 5.36 1.27
N ASN A 25 -32.89 4.99 0.20
CA ASN A 25 -32.72 3.69 -0.41
C ASN A 25 -31.22 3.55 -0.72
N PRO A 26 -30.52 2.53 -0.23
CA PRO A 26 -29.10 2.34 -0.50
C PRO A 26 -28.75 2.31 -2.00
N LEU A 27 -29.79 2.18 -2.85
CA LEU A 27 -29.66 2.22 -4.31
C LEU A 27 -29.82 3.63 -4.91
N ASP A 28 -30.26 4.62 -4.13
CA ASP A 28 -30.37 6.01 -4.58
C ASP A 28 -29.01 6.68 -4.50
N LEU A 29 -28.25 6.58 -5.57
CA LEU A 29 -26.99 7.32 -5.71
C LEU A 29 -27.30 8.81 -5.84
N PRO A 30 -26.69 9.70 -5.02
CA PRO A 30 -26.80 11.13 -5.24
C PRO A 30 -26.30 11.45 -6.65
N SER A 31 -26.97 12.39 -7.33
CA SER A 31 -26.46 12.82 -8.61
C SER A 31 -25.06 13.43 -8.43
N LEU A 32 -24.16 13.21 -9.40
CA LEU A 32 -22.81 13.78 -9.35
C LEU A 32 -22.85 15.30 -9.15
N LEU A 33 -23.84 15.96 -9.78
CA LEU A 33 -24.02 17.42 -9.61
C LEU A 33 -24.38 17.78 -8.17
N THR A 34 -25.22 17.00 -7.49
CA THR A 34 -25.58 17.24 -6.08
C THR A 34 -24.37 17.06 -5.17
N SER A 35 -23.49 16.11 -5.49
CA SER A 35 -22.29 15.81 -4.71
C SER A 35 -21.29 16.96 -4.64
N VAL A 36 -21.22 17.81 -5.67
CA VAL A 36 -20.29 18.96 -5.70
C VAL A 36 -20.92 20.27 -5.21
N LYS A 37 -22.22 20.30 -4.94
CA LYS A 37 -22.90 21.47 -4.37
C LYS A 37 -22.66 21.61 -2.86
N ASN A 38 -22.82 22.85 -2.35
CA ASN A 38 -22.80 23.17 -0.92
C ASN A 38 -21.46 22.83 -0.22
N MET A 39 -20.36 23.28 -0.83
CA MET A 39 -19.07 23.31 -0.17
C MET A 39 -18.84 24.72 0.40
N ASP A 40 -19.12 24.92 1.70
CA ASP A 40 -19.04 26.25 2.31
C ASP A 40 -17.62 26.64 2.72
N ALA A 41 -16.85 25.67 3.21
CA ALA A 41 -15.45 25.85 3.60
C ALA A 41 -14.68 24.55 3.44
N LEU A 42 -13.45 24.65 2.99
CA LEU A 42 -12.54 23.52 2.86
C LEU A 42 -11.13 23.94 3.29
N SER A 43 -10.44 23.08 4.00
CA SER A 43 -9.06 23.29 4.40
C SER A 43 -8.20 22.06 4.10
N PHE A 44 -6.90 22.27 3.95
CA PHE A 44 -5.90 21.23 3.87
C PHE A 44 -4.81 21.53 4.92
N CYS A 45 -4.61 20.62 5.85
CA CYS A 45 -3.64 20.78 6.94
C CYS A 45 -3.80 22.10 7.73
N GLY A 46 -5.04 22.58 7.91
CA GLY A 46 -5.35 23.87 8.55
C GLY A 46 -5.26 25.10 7.64
N GLU A 47 -4.74 24.95 6.42
CA GLU A 47 -4.68 26.02 5.42
C GLU A 47 -6.00 26.09 4.65
N GLN A 48 -6.58 27.30 4.51
CA GLN A 48 -7.86 27.49 3.81
C GLN A 48 -7.70 27.30 2.30
N VAL A 49 -8.57 26.50 1.72
CA VAL A 49 -8.70 26.38 0.25
C VAL A 49 -9.61 27.51 -0.25
N PRO A 50 -9.18 28.36 -1.17
CA PRO A 50 -9.96 29.54 -1.58
C PRO A 50 -11.09 29.17 -2.57
N ILE A 51 -12.02 28.30 -2.15
CA ILE A 51 -13.14 27.81 -2.99
C ILE A 51 -14.14 28.90 -3.40
N LYS A 52 -14.06 30.09 -2.82
CA LYS A 52 -14.80 31.26 -3.29
C LYS A 52 -14.25 31.82 -4.60
N ASN A 53 -13.00 31.49 -4.96
CA ASN A 53 -12.45 31.76 -6.27
C ASN A 53 -13.01 30.73 -7.25
N GLN A 54 -13.67 31.21 -8.30
CA GLN A 54 -14.36 30.37 -9.28
C GLN A 54 -13.41 29.36 -9.96
N GLU A 55 -12.20 29.77 -10.32
CA GLU A 55 -11.20 28.91 -10.96
C GLU A 55 -10.78 27.76 -10.02
N VAL A 56 -10.57 28.05 -8.73
CA VAL A 56 -10.22 27.05 -7.73
C VAL A 56 -11.37 26.05 -7.51
N LEU A 57 -12.59 26.57 -7.45
CA LEU A 57 -13.79 25.74 -7.35
C LEU A 57 -13.94 24.79 -8.54
N GLU A 58 -13.82 25.29 -9.76
CA GLU A 58 -13.91 24.47 -10.99
C GLU A 58 -12.86 23.36 -11.03
N ARG A 59 -11.63 23.64 -10.57
CA ARG A 59 -10.56 22.62 -10.49
C ARG A 59 -10.89 21.56 -9.45
N LEU A 60 -11.43 21.95 -8.29
CA LEU A 60 -11.86 21.01 -7.24
C LEU A 60 -13.04 20.15 -7.72
N GLU A 61 -14.07 20.77 -8.29
CA GLU A 61 -15.24 20.06 -8.82
C GLU A 61 -14.84 19.04 -9.89
N LYS A 62 -13.94 19.44 -10.80
CA LYS A 62 -13.42 18.54 -11.84
C LYS A 62 -12.77 17.29 -11.23
N GLU A 63 -11.84 17.44 -10.29
CA GLU A 63 -11.15 16.28 -9.70
C GLU A 63 -12.10 15.45 -8.85
N LEU A 64 -13.02 16.07 -8.13
CA LEU A 64 -14.03 15.37 -7.35
C LEU A 64 -14.98 14.55 -8.25
N LEU A 65 -15.46 15.14 -9.34
CA LEU A 65 -16.33 14.45 -10.30
C LEU A 65 -15.61 13.29 -10.98
N LEU A 66 -14.34 13.47 -11.40
CA LEU A 66 -13.53 12.40 -11.98
C LEU A 66 -13.34 11.25 -10.97
N THR A 67 -13.05 11.58 -9.72
CA THR A 67 -12.90 10.60 -8.65
C THR A 67 -14.20 9.85 -8.38
N LEU A 68 -15.32 10.55 -8.28
CA LEU A 68 -16.63 9.95 -8.06
C LEU A 68 -17.11 9.11 -9.27
N GLY A 69 -16.65 9.45 -10.49
CA GLY A 69 -16.90 8.66 -11.69
C GLY A 69 -16.24 7.28 -11.65
N ASP A 70 -15.10 7.13 -10.97
CA ASP A 70 -14.44 5.85 -10.73
C ASP A 70 -14.87 5.26 -9.36
N ARG A 71 -16.16 4.97 -9.24
CA ARG A 71 -16.73 4.38 -8.01
C ARG A 71 -16.03 3.12 -7.53
N PRO A 72 -15.64 2.15 -8.40
CA PRO A 72 -14.88 0.98 -7.95
C PRO A 72 -13.59 1.36 -7.23
N GLN A 73 -12.85 2.32 -7.73
CA GLN A 73 -11.62 2.80 -7.10
C GLN A 73 -11.88 3.44 -5.73
N VAL A 74 -12.93 4.28 -5.63
CA VAL A 74 -13.32 4.90 -4.35
C VAL A 74 -13.73 3.84 -3.31
N ILE A 75 -14.51 2.83 -3.71
CA ILE A 75 -14.87 1.72 -2.82
C ILE A 75 -13.61 1.01 -2.32
N LEU A 76 -12.62 0.79 -3.18
CA LEU A 76 -11.36 0.16 -2.77
C LEU A 76 -10.54 1.07 -1.85
N TRP A 77 -10.57 2.40 -1.99
CA TRP A 77 -9.97 3.34 -1.04
C TRP A 77 -10.60 3.17 0.35
N LEU A 78 -11.94 3.24 0.40
CA LEU A 78 -12.70 3.06 1.64
C LEU A 78 -12.38 1.72 2.30
N LYS A 79 -12.40 0.61 1.54
CA LYS A 79 -12.11 -0.73 2.08
C LYS A 79 -10.68 -0.84 2.64
N ARG A 80 -9.67 -0.26 1.96
CA ARG A 80 -8.27 -0.28 2.38
C ARG A 80 -7.98 0.70 3.52
N SER A 81 -8.72 1.81 3.61
CA SER A 81 -8.48 2.85 4.61
C SER A 81 -8.44 2.28 6.03
N ARG A 82 -9.38 1.40 6.39
CA ARG A 82 -9.43 0.77 7.72
C ARG A 82 -8.20 -0.09 8.03
N ARG A 83 -7.54 -0.63 6.99
CA ARG A 83 -6.34 -1.45 7.15
C ARG A 83 -5.08 -0.64 7.38
N TYR A 84 -4.92 0.48 6.70
CA TYR A 84 -3.65 1.20 6.63
C TYR A 84 -3.66 2.57 7.29
N LEU A 85 -4.77 3.33 7.20
CA LEU A 85 -4.82 4.69 7.76
C LEU A 85 -4.59 4.75 9.27
N PRO A 86 -5.08 3.82 10.11
CA PRO A 86 -4.83 3.90 11.55
C PRO A 86 -3.34 3.96 11.92
N TYR A 87 -2.49 3.26 11.18
CA TYR A 87 -1.04 3.34 11.38
C TYR A 87 -0.48 4.69 10.91
N ILE A 88 -0.89 5.17 9.73
CA ILE A 88 -0.46 6.47 9.21
C ILE A 88 -0.87 7.60 10.15
N GLU A 89 -2.12 7.62 10.60
CA GLU A 89 -2.67 8.60 11.55
C GLU A 89 -1.89 8.62 12.86
N LYS A 90 -1.62 7.43 13.42
CA LYS A 90 -0.78 7.29 14.62
C LYS A 90 0.60 7.93 14.40
N MET A 91 1.25 7.63 13.29
CA MET A 91 2.59 8.14 12.99
C MET A 91 2.58 9.65 12.76
N LEU A 92 1.58 10.20 12.07
CA LEU A 92 1.42 11.65 11.90
C LEU A 92 1.24 12.34 13.24
N LYS A 93 0.36 11.83 14.10
CA LYS A 93 0.13 12.36 15.45
C LYS A 93 1.39 12.33 16.33
N GLU A 94 2.11 11.20 16.36
CA GLU A 94 3.35 11.06 17.13
C GLU A 94 4.46 12.00 16.65
N ASN A 95 4.38 12.46 15.41
CA ASN A 95 5.31 13.39 14.81
C ASN A 95 4.83 14.85 14.79
N ASN A 96 3.69 15.16 15.43
CA ASN A 96 3.06 16.49 15.45
C ASN A 96 2.78 17.04 14.05
N MET A 97 2.31 16.18 13.14
CA MET A 97 1.99 16.53 11.76
C MET A 97 0.47 16.54 11.53
N PRO A 98 -0.01 17.38 10.61
CA PRO A 98 -1.42 17.43 10.27
C PRO A 98 -1.95 16.07 9.79
N GLU A 99 -3.12 15.70 10.30
CA GLU A 99 -3.74 14.41 9.96
C GLU A 99 -4.16 14.30 8.49
N ASP A 100 -4.47 15.42 7.84
CA ASP A 100 -4.85 15.46 6.42
C ASP A 100 -3.78 14.89 5.48
N LEU A 101 -2.51 14.85 5.90
CA LEU A 101 -1.42 14.27 5.12
C LEU A 101 -1.62 12.78 4.81
N LYS A 102 -2.49 12.08 5.56
CA LYS A 102 -2.86 10.69 5.25
C LYS A 102 -3.51 10.53 3.87
N TYR A 103 -4.23 11.55 3.40
CA TYR A 103 -4.90 11.52 2.09
C TYR A 103 -3.93 11.61 0.92
N LEU A 104 -2.70 12.09 1.16
CA LEU A 104 -1.63 12.08 0.16
C LEU A 104 -1.27 10.63 -0.24
N ALA A 105 -1.16 9.69 0.71
CA ALA A 105 -0.90 8.28 0.39
C ALA A 105 -2.03 7.65 -0.45
N ILE A 106 -3.28 8.12 -0.29
CA ILE A 106 -4.40 7.69 -1.12
C ILE A 106 -4.26 8.24 -2.54
N ALA A 107 -3.98 9.53 -2.67
CA ALA A 107 -3.79 10.19 -3.96
C ALA A 107 -2.60 9.60 -4.75
N GLU A 108 -1.54 9.16 -4.06
CA GLU A 108 -0.34 8.59 -4.65
C GLU A 108 -0.54 7.15 -5.16
N SER A 109 -1.13 6.30 -4.33
CA SER A 109 -1.11 4.85 -4.61
C SER A 109 -2.44 4.13 -4.39
N ALA A 110 -3.48 4.82 -3.96
CA ALA A 110 -4.70 4.16 -3.47
C ALA A 110 -4.41 3.15 -2.34
N LEU A 111 -3.38 3.39 -1.53
CA LEU A 111 -2.89 2.49 -0.47
C LEU A 111 -2.46 1.10 -0.98
N LEU A 112 -1.77 1.05 -2.12
CA LEU A 112 -1.26 -0.19 -2.71
C LEU A 112 0.25 -0.32 -2.49
N PRO A 113 0.74 -1.43 -1.86
CA PRO A 113 2.17 -1.65 -1.62
C PRO A 113 2.97 -1.83 -2.91
N HIS A 114 2.32 -2.33 -3.97
CA HIS A 114 2.97 -2.63 -5.25
C HIS A 114 2.69 -1.58 -6.33
N ALA A 115 2.06 -0.44 -5.99
CA ALA A 115 1.91 0.66 -6.94
C ALA A 115 3.28 1.11 -7.44
N GLY A 116 3.37 1.41 -8.73
CA GLY A 116 4.59 1.88 -9.38
C GLY A 116 4.29 2.89 -10.46
N SER A 117 5.21 3.81 -10.71
CA SER A 117 5.13 4.80 -11.77
C SER A 117 6.21 4.58 -12.83
N ASN A 118 6.02 5.16 -14.01
CA ASN A 118 7.01 5.14 -15.09
C ASN A 118 8.31 5.90 -14.74
N LYS A 119 8.27 6.74 -13.69
CA LYS A 119 9.44 7.46 -13.15
C LYS A 119 10.18 6.65 -12.08
N GLY A 120 9.75 5.41 -11.78
CA GLY A 120 10.36 4.54 -10.78
C GLY A 120 9.92 4.79 -9.34
N ALA A 121 8.89 5.60 -9.12
CA ALA A 121 8.27 5.73 -7.79
C ALA A 121 7.52 4.43 -7.44
N VAL A 122 7.55 4.00 -6.16
CA VAL A 122 7.00 2.72 -5.72
C VAL A 122 6.33 2.85 -4.35
N GLY A 123 5.29 2.04 -4.14
CA GLY A 123 4.69 1.76 -2.85
C GLY A 123 3.62 2.76 -2.41
N PHE A 124 3.26 2.71 -1.14
CA PHE A 124 2.16 3.48 -0.55
C PHE A 124 2.28 4.99 -0.77
N TRP A 125 3.51 5.51 -0.72
CA TRP A 125 3.82 6.93 -0.77
C TRP A 125 4.48 7.35 -2.09
N GLN A 126 4.58 6.45 -3.08
CA GLN A 126 5.21 6.69 -4.38
C GLN A 126 6.58 7.39 -4.27
N ILE A 127 7.43 6.88 -3.38
CA ILE A 127 8.76 7.44 -3.14
C ILE A 127 9.70 7.02 -4.27
N LEU A 128 10.49 7.97 -4.80
CA LEU A 128 11.57 7.70 -5.74
C LEU A 128 12.76 7.02 -5.03
N PRO A 129 13.57 6.20 -5.74
CA PRO A 129 14.67 5.47 -5.11
C PRO A 129 15.65 6.36 -4.34
N ASP A 130 16.09 7.48 -4.92
CA ASP A 130 17.08 8.36 -4.29
C ASP A 130 16.49 9.09 -3.07
N THR A 131 15.22 9.54 -3.19
CA THR A 131 14.50 10.09 -2.03
C THR A 131 14.38 9.06 -0.92
N GLY A 132 14.00 7.82 -1.26
CA GLY A 132 13.87 6.75 -0.27
C GLY A 132 15.19 6.48 0.47
N ARG A 133 16.30 6.36 -0.26
CA ARG A 133 17.65 6.17 0.34
C ARG A 133 18.08 7.35 1.20
N ARG A 134 17.78 8.59 0.76
CA ARG A 134 18.05 9.81 1.55
C ARG A 134 17.36 9.78 2.91
N TYR A 135 16.17 9.19 2.99
CA TYR A 135 15.40 9.05 4.23
C TYR A 135 15.50 7.65 4.87
N GLY A 136 16.58 6.91 4.55
CA GLY A 136 16.98 5.69 5.26
C GLY A 136 16.27 4.41 4.86
N LEU A 137 15.62 4.38 3.68
CA LEU A 137 15.03 3.14 3.17
C LEU A 137 16.09 2.27 2.49
N ILE A 138 16.02 0.97 2.74
CA ILE A 138 16.77 -0.04 2.00
C ILE A 138 16.04 -0.29 0.67
N ILE A 139 16.76 -0.04 -0.43
CA ILE A 139 16.23 -0.22 -1.78
C ILE A 139 17.35 -0.85 -2.62
N ASP A 140 17.26 -2.17 -2.78
CA ASP A 140 18.18 -2.98 -3.57
C ASP A 140 17.40 -4.08 -4.33
N ASP A 141 18.13 -5.06 -4.89
CA ASP A 141 17.54 -6.14 -5.66
C ASP A 141 16.76 -7.15 -4.82
N THR A 142 16.97 -7.17 -3.50
CA THR A 142 16.36 -8.13 -2.56
C THR A 142 15.29 -7.50 -1.68
N ILE A 143 15.46 -6.24 -1.32
CA ILE A 143 14.56 -5.48 -0.43
C ILE A 143 14.19 -4.15 -1.11
N ASP A 144 12.91 -3.80 -1.04
CA ASP A 144 12.40 -2.49 -1.42
C ASP A 144 11.44 -1.97 -0.34
N GLU A 145 11.97 -1.29 0.66
CA GLU A 145 11.22 -0.83 1.82
C GLU A 145 10.16 0.25 1.51
N ARG A 146 10.14 0.79 0.29
CA ARG A 146 9.06 1.67 -0.17
C ARG A 146 7.70 0.96 -0.19
N ARG A 147 7.70 -0.37 -0.27
CA ARG A 147 6.51 -1.23 -0.25
C ARG A 147 6.02 -1.54 1.16
N ASN A 148 6.87 -1.36 2.16
CA ASN A 148 6.53 -1.60 3.55
C ASN A 148 5.83 -0.37 4.14
N ILE A 149 4.60 -0.53 4.65
CA ILE A 149 3.81 0.59 5.20
C ILE A 149 4.52 1.28 6.38
N PHE A 150 5.28 0.52 7.17
CA PHE A 150 5.91 1.04 8.39
C PHE A 150 7.13 1.91 8.06
N THR A 151 8.05 1.40 7.24
CA THR A 151 9.29 2.10 6.87
C THR A 151 9.00 3.25 5.93
N SER A 152 8.16 3.03 4.90
CA SER A 152 7.82 4.07 3.93
C SER A 152 7.06 5.24 4.55
N THR A 153 6.18 5.00 5.55
CA THR A 153 5.49 6.08 6.25
C THR A 153 6.47 6.93 7.06
N ARG A 154 7.47 6.33 7.74
CA ARG A 154 8.52 7.10 8.43
C ARG A 154 9.33 7.97 7.47
N ALA A 155 9.72 7.41 6.33
CA ALA A 155 10.47 8.15 5.31
C ALA A 155 9.63 9.29 4.71
N ALA A 156 8.35 9.05 4.40
CA ALA A 156 7.44 10.07 3.88
C ALA A 156 7.23 11.22 4.89
N ILE A 157 7.08 10.91 6.18
CA ILE A 157 6.96 11.91 7.25
C ILE A 157 8.23 12.75 7.34
N ALA A 158 9.41 12.14 7.33
CA ALA A 158 10.69 12.86 7.36
C ALA A 158 10.83 13.76 6.12
N HIS A 159 10.50 13.26 4.93
CA HIS A 159 10.52 14.05 3.70
C HIS A 159 9.55 15.24 3.77
N LEU A 160 8.29 15.01 4.16
CA LEU A 160 7.28 16.07 4.28
C LEU A 160 7.66 17.14 5.30
N LYS A 161 8.35 16.79 6.40
CA LYS A 161 8.90 17.77 7.35
C LYS A 161 9.94 18.66 6.69
N THR A 162 10.90 18.07 5.98
CA THR A 162 11.92 18.83 5.24
C THR A 162 11.27 19.77 4.21
N LEU A 163 10.28 19.27 3.47
CA LEU A 163 9.55 20.09 2.51
C LEU A 163 8.78 21.24 3.19
N TYR A 164 8.21 21.01 4.37
CA TYR A 164 7.53 22.06 5.10
C TYR A 164 8.48 23.13 5.64
N GLU A 165 9.65 22.73 6.13
CA GLU A 165 10.70 23.66 6.54
C GLU A 165 11.14 24.57 5.39
N LEU A 166 11.22 24.05 4.16
CA LEU A 166 11.59 24.81 2.96
C LEU A 166 10.44 25.69 2.44
N MET A 167 9.22 25.14 2.40
CA MET A 167 8.08 25.79 1.74
C MET A 167 7.26 26.67 2.67
N GLY A 168 7.23 26.42 3.99
CA GLY A 168 6.45 27.16 4.98
C GLY A 168 4.92 27.00 4.84
N SER A 169 4.45 26.12 3.97
CA SER A 169 3.04 25.82 3.71
C SER A 169 2.88 24.34 3.37
N TRP A 170 1.85 23.70 3.93
CA TRP A 170 1.55 22.30 3.63
C TRP A 170 1.07 22.08 2.21
N THR A 171 0.33 23.05 1.66
CA THR A 171 -0.12 23.01 0.27
C THR A 171 1.07 23.04 -0.70
N LEU A 172 2.03 23.94 -0.47
CA LEU A 172 3.28 23.98 -1.25
C LEU A 172 4.15 22.75 -1.00
N SER A 173 4.21 22.24 0.22
CA SER A 173 4.96 21.02 0.55
C SER A 173 4.44 19.80 -0.19
N ALA A 174 3.11 19.65 -0.27
CA ALA A 174 2.50 18.58 -1.07
C ALA A 174 2.73 18.77 -2.57
N ALA A 175 2.75 20.00 -3.09
CA ALA A 175 3.13 20.28 -4.45
C ALA A 175 4.60 19.94 -4.72
N ALA A 176 5.51 20.30 -3.80
CA ALA A 176 6.94 19.95 -3.87
C ALA A 176 7.16 18.44 -3.79
N TYR A 177 6.38 17.72 -3.00
CA TYR A 177 6.41 16.25 -2.93
C TYR A 177 6.14 15.62 -4.30
N ASN A 178 5.18 16.19 -5.05
CA ASN A 178 4.77 15.67 -6.36
C ASN A 178 5.74 16.01 -7.50
N MET A 179 6.24 17.27 -7.58
CA MET A 179 7.07 17.71 -8.70
C MET A 179 8.55 17.88 -8.39
N GLY A 180 8.93 17.76 -7.13
CA GLY A 180 10.27 18.06 -6.64
C GLY A 180 10.42 19.49 -6.12
N GLU A 181 11.16 19.63 -5.03
CA GLU A 181 11.36 20.89 -4.32
C GLU A 181 12.03 21.96 -5.19
N GLU A 182 13.08 21.59 -5.93
CA GLU A 182 13.83 22.51 -6.79
C GLU A 182 12.96 23.07 -7.91
N GLY A 183 12.15 22.22 -8.54
CA GLY A 183 11.24 22.59 -9.62
C GLY A 183 10.16 23.56 -9.14
N LEU A 184 9.57 23.30 -7.96
CA LEU A 184 8.57 24.20 -7.39
C LEU A 184 9.18 25.54 -6.98
N GLU A 185 10.37 25.55 -6.39
CA GLU A 185 11.04 26.77 -5.97
C GLU A 185 11.40 27.65 -7.18
N ALA A 186 11.87 27.05 -8.28
CA ALA A 186 12.10 27.77 -9.54
C ALA A 186 10.82 28.47 -10.04
N GLU A 187 9.67 27.76 -10.05
CA GLU A 187 8.39 28.34 -10.45
C GLU A 187 7.95 29.48 -9.52
N ILE A 188 8.12 29.32 -8.21
CA ILE A 188 7.83 30.37 -7.24
C ILE A 188 8.66 31.64 -7.52
N MET A 189 9.95 31.48 -7.82
CA MET A 189 10.86 32.60 -8.13
C MET A 189 10.49 33.30 -9.44
N VAL A 190 10.23 32.53 -10.49
CA VAL A 190 9.87 33.06 -11.81
C VAL A 190 8.52 33.77 -11.77
N GLN A 191 7.54 33.17 -11.13
CA GLN A 191 6.16 33.70 -11.09
C GLN A 191 5.94 34.70 -9.94
N ARG A 192 6.93 34.85 -9.05
CA ARG A 192 6.93 35.81 -7.93
C ARG A 192 5.70 35.67 -7.02
N THR A 193 5.26 34.45 -6.78
CA THR A 193 4.16 34.14 -5.87
C THR A 193 4.40 32.83 -5.14
N ARG A 194 3.99 32.77 -3.87
CA ARG A 194 3.98 31.53 -3.05
C ARG A 194 2.56 31.02 -2.84
N ASP A 195 1.59 31.56 -3.55
CA ASP A 195 0.21 31.08 -3.50
C ASP A 195 0.07 29.94 -4.53
N TYR A 196 -0.02 28.69 -4.05
CA TYR A 196 -0.19 27.49 -4.90
C TYR A 196 -1.34 27.66 -5.91
N TYR A 197 -2.44 28.26 -5.47
CA TYR A 197 -3.64 28.39 -6.31
C TYR A 197 -3.47 29.37 -7.48
N ARG A 198 -2.43 30.20 -7.41
CA ARG A 198 -2.06 31.19 -8.44
C ARG A 198 -0.84 30.78 -9.25
N LEU A 199 -0.13 29.71 -8.85
CA LEU A 199 1.01 29.21 -9.61
C LEU A 199 0.55 28.43 -10.84
N TYR A 200 1.17 28.71 -11.97
CA TYR A 200 1.05 27.93 -13.19
C TYR A 200 2.09 26.81 -13.18
N LEU A 201 1.65 25.61 -12.76
CA LEU A 201 2.50 24.43 -12.60
C LEU A 201 2.21 23.39 -13.68
N PRO A 202 3.04 22.34 -13.84
CA PRO A 202 2.68 21.18 -14.65
C PRO A 202 1.30 20.63 -14.28
N LEU A 203 0.53 20.21 -15.28
CA LEU A 203 -0.88 19.81 -15.08
C LEU A 203 -1.06 18.76 -13.98
N GLU A 204 -0.16 17.81 -13.86
CA GLU A 204 -0.19 16.79 -12.80
C GLU A 204 -0.15 17.44 -11.42
N THR A 205 0.79 18.35 -11.19
CA THR A 205 0.95 19.07 -9.91
C THR A 205 -0.22 20.02 -9.65
N GLN A 206 -0.74 20.70 -10.68
CA GLN A 206 -1.94 21.51 -10.54
C GLN A 206 -3.16 20.70 -10.07
N ARG A 207 -3.27 19.43 -10.45
CA ARG A 207 -4.35 18.52 -10.07
C ARG A 207 -4.13 17.86 -8.72
N PHE A 208 -2.88 17.73 -8.29
CA PHE A 208 -2.49 16.87 -7.18
C PHE A 208 -3.17 17.25 -5.86
N ILE A 209 -3.16 18.53 -5.49
CA ILE A 209 -3.83 19.00 -4.27
C ILE A 209 -5.34 18.73 -4.32
N PHE A 210 -5.98 18.94 -5.47
CA PHE A 210 -7.41 18.68 -5.61
C PHE A 210 -7.75 17.18 -5.56
N ARG A 211 -6.85 16.31 -5.99
CA ARG A 211 -6.98 14.85 -5.80
C ARG A 211 -6.90 14.47 -4.31
N ILE A 212 -5.98 15.09 -3.55
CA ILE A 212 -5.88 14.91 -2.11
C ILE A 212 -7.16 15.41 -1.42
N LEU A 213 -7.65 16.59 -1.80
CA LEU A 213 -8.88 17.16 -1.27
C LEU A 213 -10.11 16.32 -1.61
N SER A 214 -10.18 15.75 -2.81
CA SER A 214 -11.25 14.82 -3.20
C SER A 214 -11.22 13.56 -2.34
N ALA A 215 -10.05 12.99 -2.09
CA ALA A 215 -9.90 11.86 -1.19
C ALA A 215 -10.32 12.22 0.25
N LYS A 216 -9.92 13.40 0.75
CA LYS A 216 -10.33 13.93 2.05
C LYS A 216 -11.86 14.02 2.15
N LEU A 217 -12.50 14.72 1.23
CA LEU A 217 -13.95 14.91 1.22
C LEU A 217 -14.70 13.57 1.25
N ILE A 218 -14.34 12.66 0.35
CA ILE A 218 -15.03 11.37 0.20
C ILE A 218 -14.82 10.48 1.43
N LEU A 219 -13.60 10.39 1.96
CA LEU A 219 -13.32 9.50 3.09
C LEU A 219 -13.83 10.06 4.42
N SER A 220 -13.93 11.39 4.55
CA SER A 220 -14.49 12.04 5.74
C SER A 220 -16.01 11.88 5.82
N GLU A 221 -16.68 11.95 4.67
CA GLU A 221 -18.17 11.92 4.60
C GLU A 221 -18.65 10.96 3.49
N PRO A 222 -18.35 9.65 3.54
CA PRO A 222 -18.65 8.73 2.44
C PRO A 222 -20.15 8.67 2.10
N HIS A 223 -21.01 8.76 3.08
CA HIS A 223 -22.47 8.74 2.88
C HIS A 223 -22.95 9.91 2.01
N ARG A 224 -22.36 11.09 2.17
CA ARG A 224 -22.68 12.28 1.34
C ARG A 224 -22.48 12.01 -0.16
N PHE A 225 -21.54 11.13 -0.48
CA PHE A 225 -21.17 10.76 -1.84
C PHE A 225 -21.80 9.42 -2.30
N GLY A 226 -22.75 8.90 -1.53
CA GLY A 226 -23.46 7.67 -1.86
C GLY A 226 -22.66 6.39 -1.66
N PHE A 227 -21.74 6.39 -0.71
CA PHE A 227 -20.99 5.20 -0.28
C PHE A 227 -21.45 4.77 1.10
N TYR A 228 -22.22 3.69 1.16
CA TYR A 228 -22.80 3.14 2.38
C TYR A 228 -22.09 1.81 2.70
N LEU A 229 -21.02 1.87 3.48
CA LEU A 229 -20.26 0.70 3.91
C LEU A 229 -20.60 0.36 5.36
N THR A 230 -20.82 -0.92 5.62
CA THR A 230 -20.90 -1.49 6.95
C THR A 230 -19.52 -1.94 7.42
N ASP A 231 -19.36 -2.27 8.69
CA ASP A 231 -18.08 -2.78 9.22
C ASP A 231 -17.58 -4.04 8.49
N ALA A 232 -18.48 -4.87 8.00
CA ALA A 232 -18.16 -6.09 7.25
C ALA A 232 -17.61 -5.81 5.84
N ASP A 233 -17.86 -4.62 5.30
CA ASP A 233 -17.40 -4.25 3.96
C ASP A 233 -15.93 -3.83 3.92
N TYR A 234 -15.38 -3.39 5.04
CA TYR A 234 -13.99 -2.94 5.12
C TYR A 234 -13.02 -4.12 5.15
N TYR A 235 -11.83 -3.92 4.60
CA TYR A 235 -10.77 -4.91 4.78
C TYR A 235 -10.28 -4.87 6.23
N PRO A 236 -10.06 -6.05 6.87
CA PRO A 236 -9.65 -6.11 8.26
C PRO A 236 -8.30 -5.42 8.46
N PRO A 237 -8.05 -4.87 9.66
CA PRO A 237 -6.73 -4.37 10.05
C PRO A 237 -5.63 -5.41 9.84
N LEU A 238 -4.39 -4.94 9.67
CA LEU A 238 -3.23 -5.84 9.65
C LEU A 238 -3.01 -6.43 11.04
N GLU A 239 -3.12 -7.74 11.15
CA GLU A 239 -2.79 -8.48 12.35
C GLU A 239 -1.57 -9.36 12.10
N PHE A 240 -0.54 -9.18 12.90
CA PHE A 240 0.73 -9.86 12.76
C PHE A 240 1.48 -9.95 14.08
N ASP A 241 2.39 -10.89 14.17
CA ASP A 241 3.50 -10.86 15.10
C ASP A 241 4.76 -10.41 14.36
N ARG A 242 5.68 -9.77 15.06
CA ARG A 242 6.99 -9.38 14.52
C ARG A 242 8.06 -10.25 15.14
N ILE A 243 8.92 -10.80 14.31
CA ILE A 243 10.07 -11.60 14.71
C ILE A 243 11.35 -11.01 14.12
N ASN A 244 12.46 -11.18 14.82
CA ASN A 244 13.79 -10.90 14.28
C ASN A 244 14.49 -12.22 14.01
N ILE A 245 15.10 -12.35 12.84
CA ILE A 245 15.82 -13.53 12.39
C ILE A 245 17.23 -13.10 11.99
N ASP A 246 18.23 -13.75 12.57
CA ASP A 246 19.61 -13.64 12.13
C ASP A 246 19.91 -14.74 11.11
N CYS A 247 20.16 -14.33 9.87
CA CYS A 247 20.49 -15.21 8.77
C CYS A 247 22.00 -15.22 8.56
N PHE A 248 22.69 -16.30 8.88
CA PHE A 248 24.13 -16.49 8.61
C PHE A 248 24.41 -16.82 7.15
N GLN A 249 23.37 -17.05 6.38
CA GLN A 249 23.34 -17.35 4.96
C GLN A 249 21.92 -17.08 4.41
N GLU A 250 21.73 -17.26 3.12
CA GLU A 250 20.42 -17.14 2.52
C GLU A 250 19.43 -18.17 3.09
N VAL A 251 18.26 -17.68 3.51
CA VAL A 251 17.18 -18.49 4.08
C VAL A 251 15.93 -18.42 3.19
N PRO A 252 15.42 -19.54 2.68
CA PRO A 252 14.18 -19.55 1.90
C PRO A 252 13.00 -19.05 2.73
N LEU A 253 12.16 -18.17 2.16
CA LEU A 253 10.92 -17.72 2.80
C LEU A 253 9.96 -18.87 3.10
N SER A 254 10.04 -19.97 2.34
CA SER A 254 9.27 -21.20 2.61
C SER A 254 9.59 -21.82 3.98
N LEU A 255 10.85 -21.72 4.46
CA LEU A 255 11.20 -22.16 5.82
C LEU A 255 10.54 -21.28 6.88
N ILE A 256 10.53 -19.98 6.66
CA ILE A 256 9.86 -19.02 7.54
C ILE A 256 8.35 -19.29 7.56
N ALA A 257 7.75 -19.52 6.38
CA ALA A 257 6.35 -19.88 6.26
C ALA A 257 6.02 -21.16 7.06
N ASN A 258 6.82 -22.19 6.89
CA ASN A 258 6.65 -23.46 7.60
C ASN A 258 6.83 -23.29 9.13
N ALA A 259 7.84 -22.51 9.57
CA ALA A 259 8.05 -22.20 10.98
C ALA A 259 6.90 -21.40 11.58
N SER A 260 6.27 -20.56 10.77
CA SER A 260 5.09 -19.75 11.10
C SER A 260 3.77 -20.52 10.97
N LYS A 261 3.80 -21.77 10.52
CA LYS A 261 2.61 -22.61 10.23
C LYS A 261 1.66 -21.96 9.22
N THR A 262 2.22 -21.36 8.19
CA THR A 262 1.49 -20.70 7.10
C THR A 262 2.12 -21.01 5.75
N ASP A 263 1.64 -20.40 4.70
CA ASP A 263 2.14 -20.53 3.33
C ASP A 263 3.08 -19.37 2.93
N PHE A 264 3.80 -19.60 1.83
CA PHE A 264 4.75 -18.64 1.26
C PHE A 264 4.08 -17.30 0.89
N LYS A 265 2.85 -17.35 0.31
CA LYS A 265 2.13 -16.17 -0.12
C LYS A 265 1.78 -15.26 1.06
N THR A 266 1.32 -15.84 2.17
CA THR A 266 1.00 -15.10 3.40
C THR A 266 2.22 -14.36 3.94
N ILE A 267 3.40 -14.98 3.94
CA ILE A 267 4.64 -14.29 4.34
C ILE A 267 4.97 -13.14 3.39
N LYS A 268 4.81 -13.35 2.08
CA LYS A 268 5.05 -12.28 1.07
C LYS A 268 4.04 -11.14 1.18
N ASP A 269 2.77 -11.43 1.43
CA ASP A 269 1.73 -10.41 1.58
C ASP A 269 1.96 -9.55 2.83
N LEU A 270 2.46 -10.14 3.92
CA LEU A 270 2.81 -9.42 5.14
C LEU A 270 4.12 -8.61 4.99
N ASN A 271 5.03 -9.04 4.12
CA ASN A 271 6.35 -8.43 3.90
C ASN A 271 6.54 -8.08 2.41
N PRO A 272 5.76 -7.14 1.86
CA PRO A 272 5.79 -6.81 0.44
C PRO A 272 7.12 -6.18 -0.01
N GLU A 273 7.95 -5.71 0.92
CA GLU A 273 9.31 -5.21 0.69
C GLU A 273 10.29 -6.27 0.23
N ILE A 274 10.08 -7.54 0.59
CA ILE A 274 10.96 -8.64 0.19
C ILE A 274 10.70 -8.97 -1.29
N ARG A 275 11.64 -8.69 -2.18
CA ARG A 275 11.46 -8.88 -3.62
C ARG A 275 11.61 -10.34 -4.06
N GLY A 276 12.56 -11.05 -3.48
CA GLY A 276 12.91 -12.43 -3.82
C GLY A 276 12.12 -13.50 -3.07
N HIS A 277 12.67 -14.70 -3.10
CA HIS A 277 12.14 -15.91 -2.44
C HIS A 277 12.93 -16.28 -1.18
N TYR A 278 13.98 -15.49 -0.87
CA TYR A 278 14.94 -15.75 0.19
C TYR A 278 15.17 -14.47 0.99
N LEU A 279 15.51 -14.61 2.26
CA LEU A 279 16.21 -13.58 3.01
C LEU A 279 17.71 -13.72 2.75
N THR A 280 18.39 -12.61 2.58
CA THR A 280 19.84 -12.55 2.46
C THR A 280 20.51 -12.74 3.83
N GLU A 281 21.84 -12.89 3.86
CA GLU A 281 22.62 -12.80 5.08
C GLU A 281 22.37 -11.48 5.80
N GLY A 282 22.29 -11.52 7.13
CA GLY A 282 22.02 -10.36 7.99
C GLY A 282 20.84 -10.55 8.93
N THR A 283 20.51 -9.50 9.67
CA THR A 283 19.37 -9.47 10.60
C THR A 283 18.15 -8.91 9.89
N HIS A 284 17.04 -9.66 9.90
CA HIS A 284 15.77 -9.27 9.28
C HIS A 284 14.65 -9.20 10.29
N SER A 285 13.85 -8.13 10.23
CA SER A 285 12.60 -7.99 10.98
C SER A 285 11.44 -8.39 10.11
N ILE A 286 10.82 -9.53 10.38
CA ILE A 286 9.81 -10.17 9.54
C ILE A 286 8.45 -10.17 10.24
N LEU A 287 7.40 -9.89 9.49
CA LEU A 287 6.03 -10.03 9.93
C LEU A 287 5.52 -11.43 9.61
N ILE A 288 4.92 -12.07 10.59
CA ILE A 288 4.29 -13.38 10.48
C ILE A 288 2.85 -13.30 10.97
N PRO A 289 1.98 -14.26 10.64
CA PRO A 289 0.60 -14.23 11.12
C PRO A 289 0.49 -14.07 12.63
N LYS A 290 -0.52 -13.38 13.09
CA LYS A 290 -0.82 -13.16 14.51
C LYS A 290 -0.88 -14.48 15.27
N GLY A 291 -0.17 -14.57 16.40
CA GLY A 291 -0.06 -15.77 17.23
C GLY A 291 0.99 -16.79 16.76
N ALA A 292 1.58 -16.61 15.56
CA ALA A 292 2.56 -17.55 15.00
C ALA A 292 3.95 -17.47 15.68
N SER A 293 4.25 -16.37 16.39
CA SER A 293 5.50 -16.20 17.15
C SER A 293 5.65 -17.23 18.27
N ASN A 294 4.54 -17.73 18.80
CA ASN A 294 4.55 -18.74 19.83
C ASN A 294 5.22 -20.04 19.36
N GLY A 295 6.39 -20.36 19.93
CA GLY A 295 7.20 -21.51 19.56
C GLY A 295 7.86 -21.41 18.17
N PHE A 296 7.86 -20.24 17.51
CA PHE A 296 8.50 -20.02 16.22
C PHE A 296 9.98 -20.39 16.24
N ASN A 297 10.74 -19.89 17.19
CA ASN A 297 12.20 -20.09 17.27
C ASN A 297 12.57 -21.57 17.34
N LEU A 298 11.80 -22.38 18.08
CA LEU A 298 12.05 -23.83 18.17
C LEU A 298 11.81 -24.52 16.82
N ARG A 299 10.70 -24.19 16.16
CA ARG A 299 10.37 -24.74 14.84
C ARG A 299 11.37 -24.28 13.78
N TYR A 300 11.73 -23.00 13.79
CA TYR A 300 12.69 -22.43 12.86
C TYR A 300 14.05 -23.09 13.00
N LYS A 301 14.57 -23.20 14.23
CA LYS A 301 15.87 -23.86 14.50
C LYS A 301 15.90 -25.30 13.99
N LYS A 302 14.81 -26.06 14.21
CA LYS A 302 14.72 -27.43 13.69
C LYS A 302 14.75 -27.46 12.16
N LEU A 303 13.98 -26.59 11.51
CA LEU A 303 13.86 -26.55 10.04
C LEU A 303 15.15 -26.07 9.39
N ILE A 304 15.83 -25.05 9.94
CA ILE A 304 17.07 -24.53 9.37
C ILE A 304 18.20 -25.55 9.50
N ASN A 305 18.34 -26.25 10.62
CA ASN A 305 19.32 -27.32 10.78
C ASN A 305 19.10 -28.44 9.74
N GLN A 306 17.87 -28.88 9.55
CA GLN A 306 17.53 -29.88 8.51
C GLN A 306 17.80 -29.38 7.09
N TYR A 307 17.63 -28.11 6.86
CA TYR A 307 17.93 -27.46 5.57
C TYR A 307 19.44 -27.42 5.32
N GLU A 308 20.23 -27.08 6.33
CA GLU A 308 21.68 -27.02 6.25
C GLU A 308 22.31 -28.40 6.09
N GLU A 309 21.88 -29.41 6.84
CA GLU A 309 22.35 -30.80 6.72
C GLU A 309 22.16 -31.35 5.30
N LYS A 310 21.05 -30.98 4.64
CA LYS A 310 20.74 -31.45 3.27
C LYS A 310 21.34 -30.58 2.18
N ARG A 311 22.01 -29.46 2.50
CA ARG A 311 22.45 -28.48 1.51
C ARG A 311 23.65 -28.98 0.70
N THR A 312 24.59 -29.70 1.30
CA THR A 312 25.77 -30.25 0.64
C THR A 312 25.40 -31.26 -0.45
N ASP A 313 24.33 -32.04 -0.27
CA ASP A 313 23.85 -33.03 -1.23
C ASP A 313 23.13 -32.40 -2.43
N ARG A 314 22.95 -31.10 -2.44
CA ARG A 314 22.16 -30.37 -3.44
C ARG A 314 22.99 -29.45 -4.32
N ILE A 315 24.31 -29.44 -4.16
CA ILE A 315 25.20 -28.62 -4.98
C ILE A 315 25.59 -29.40 -6.20
N TYR A 316 25.20 -28.91 -7.38
CA TYR A 316 25.71 -29.38 -8.66
C TYR A 316 26.85 -28.47 -9.14
N ILE A 317 27.98 -29.04 -9.49
CA ILE A 317 29.09 -28.31 -10.11
C ILE A 317 28.90 -28.40 -11.62
N VAL A 318 28.78 -27.24 -12.26
CA VAL A 318 28.67 -27.14 -13.72
C VAL A 318 29.88 -27.74 -14.37
N LYS A 319 29.65 -28.60 -15.38
CA LYS A 319 30.68 -29.30 -16.14
C LYS A 319 30.83 -28.67 -17.52
N GLU A 320 31.93 -28.99 -18.19
CA GLU A 320 32.13 -28.58 -19.58
C GLU A 320 31.02 -29.18 -20.48
N GLY A 321 30.42 -28.32 -21.31
CA GLY A 321 29.28 -28.67 -22.17
C GLY A 321 27.91 -28.57 -21.52
N ASP A 322 27.83 -28.29 -20.22
CA ASP A 322 26.55 -28.06 -19.56
C ASP A 322 25.93 -26.71 -19.99
N ASN A 323 24.61 -26.71 -20.05
CA ASN A 323 23.79 -25.50 -20.13
C ASN A 323 22.62 -25.60 -19.16
N LEU A 324 21.99 -24.48 -18.84
CA LEU A 324 20.91 -24.45 -17.84
C LEU A 324 19.74 -25.37 -18.17
N SER A 325 19.40 -25.52 -19.47
CA SER A 325 18.30 -26.38 -19.90
C SER A 325 18.67 -27.86 -19.70
N SER A 326 19.88 -28.26 -20.09
CA SER A 326 20.34 -29.65 -19.89
C SER A 326 20.47 -30.05 -18.45
N ILE A 327 20.88 -29.09 -17.58
CA ILE A 327 20.94 -29.28 -16.11
C ILE A 327 19.51 -29.41 -15.55
N ALA A 328 18.59 -28.54 -15.97
CA ALA A 328 17.21 -28.61 -15.53
C ALA A 328 16.53 -29.93 -15.89
N ASP A 329 16.72 -30.39 -17.13
CA ASP A 329 16.23 -31.69 -17.63
C ASP A 329 16.84 -32.87 -16.84
N LYS A 330 18.16 -32.85 -16.61
CA LYS A 330 18.86 -33.88 -15.84
C LYS A 330 18.30 -34.09 -14.44
N PHE A 331 17.84 -33.01 -13.80
CA PHE A 331 17.28 -33.05 -12.43
C PHE A 331 15.74 -33.04 -12.42
N GLU A 332 15.12 -33.16 -13.58
CA GLU A 332 13.66 -33.17 -13.74
C GLU A 332 12.96 -31.95 -13.10
N VAL A 333 13.59 -30.79 -13.19
CA VAL A 333 13.04 -29.52 -12.68
C VAL A 333 12.81 -28.53 -13.82
N PRO A 334 11.76 -27.71 -13.78
CA PRO A 334 11.58 -26.64 -14.74
C PRO A 334 12.77 -25.67 -14.75
N LEU A 335 13.23 -25.25 -15.93
CA LEU A 335 14.35 -24.30 -16.08
C LEU A 335 14.12 -23.03 -15.26
N ALA A 336 12.88 -22.49 -15.25
CA ALA A 336 12.53 -21.33 -14.45
C ALA A 336 12.79 -21.53 -12.94
N VAL A 337 12.58 -22.73 -12.44
CA VAL A 337 12.82 -23.10 -11.04
C VAL A 337 14.32 -23.11 -10.73
N LEU A 338 15.13 -23.66 -11.63
CA LEU A 338 16.59 -23.66 -11.49
C LEU A 338 17.15 -22.24 -11.46
N ILE A 339 16.63 -21.36 -12.34
CA ILE A 339 17.00 -19.94 -12.39
C ILE A 339 16.64 -19.24 -11.06
N ILE A 340 15.43 -19.48 -10.56
CA ILE A 340 14.95 -18.88 -9.29
C ILE A 340 15.81 -19.35 -8.10
N TRP A 341 16.08 -20.65 -8.00
CA TRP A 341 16.86 -21.20 -6.90
C TRP A 341 18.27 -20.64 -6.83
N ASN A 342 18.85 -20.33 -8.00
CA ASN A 342 20.23 -19.87 -8.11
C ASN A 342 20.35 -18.37 -8.45
N ARG A 343 19.23 -17.63 -8.55
CA ARG A 343 19.20 -16.19 -8.92
C ARG A 343 20.02 -15.88 -10.16
N LEU A 344 19.92 -16.76 -11.16
CA LEU A 344 20.71 -16.63 -12.36
C LEU A 344 20.20 -15.46 -13.21
N ASP A 345 21.16 -14.66 -13.67
CA ASP A 345 20.91 -13.65 -14.70
C ASP A 345 20.99 -14.34 -16.07
N LEU A 346 19.87 -14.38 -16.79
CA LEU A 346 19.80 -15.00 -18.11
C LEU A 346 20.73 -14.38 -19.16
N ASN A 347 21.23 -13.16 -18.91
CA ASN A 347 22.20 -12.50 -19.78
C ASN A 347 23.64 -12.90 -19.48
N LYS A 348 23.88 -13.68 -18.43
CA LYS A 348 25.21 -14.17 -18.04
C LYS A 348 25.29 -15.67 -18.27
N PRO A 349 26.31 -16.15 -19.02
CA PRO A 349 26.53 -17.57 -19.19
C PRO A 349 26.99 -18.22 -17.87
N ILE A 350 26.62 -19.49 -17.68
CA ILE A 350 27.24 -20.31 -16.63
C ILE A 350 28.56 -20.87 -17.15
N HIS A 351 29.54 -21.10 -16.25
CA HIS A 351 30.86 -21.61 -16.58
C HIS A 351 31.16 -22.93 -15.86
N PRO A 352 31.98 -23.79 -16.42
CA PRO A 352 32.48 -24.98 -15.72
C PRO A 352 33.10 -24.59 -14.37
N GLY A 353 32.67 -25.28 -13.30
CA GLY A 353 33.06 -24.97 -11.93
C GLY A 353 32.04 -24.13 -11.15
N ASP A 354 31.06 -23.50 -11.80
CA ASP A 354 29.98 -22.81 -11.11
C ASP A 354 29.18 -23.80 -10.25
N ARG A 355 28.68 -23.29 -9.12
CA ARG A 355 27.92 -24.08 -8.16
C ARG A 355 26.44 -23.73 -8.26
N LEU A 356 25.63 -24.70 -8.61
CA LEU A 356 24.18 -24.58 -8.68
C LEU A 356 23.50 -25.36 -7.56
N ILE A 357 22.56 -24.72 -6.87
CA ILE A 357 21.71 -25.38 -5.88
C ILE A 357 20.52 -26.02 -6.61
N ILE A 358 20.32 -27.32 -6.38
CA ILE A 358 19.23 -28.09 -6.98
C ILE A 358 18.42 -28.76 -5.87
N TYR A 359 17.13 -28.48 -5.83
CA TYR A 359 16.21 -29.16 -4.92
C TYR A 359 15.47 -30.27 -5.66
N PRO A 360 15.86 -31.53 -5.52
CA PRO A 360 15.16 -32.62 -6.21
C PRO A 360 13.70 -32.67 -5.77
N LYS A 361 12.80 -33.00 -6.70
CA LYS A 361 11.40 -33.29 -6.34
C LYS A 361 11.39 -34.27 -5.17
N ASN A 362 10.70 -33.94 -4.08
CA ASN A 362 10.34 -34.94 -3.11
C ASN A 362 9.58 -36.03 -3.87
N LYS A 363 10.10 -37.24 -3.94
CA LYS A 363 9.32 -38.42 -4.32
C LYS A 363 8.17 -38.45 -3.30
N THR A 364 7.01 -37.95 -3.67
CA THR A 364 5.78 -38.22 -2.96
C THR A 364 5.74 -39.72 -2.76
N SER A 365 5.86 -40.16 -1.49
CA SER A 365 5.63 -41.54 -1.09
C SER A 365 4.34 -41.99 -1.77
N GLY A 366 4.46 -43.02 -2.58
CA GLY A 366 3.41 -43.52 -3.43
C GLY A 366 2.09 -43.68 -2.69
N GLN A 367 1.05 -43.23 -3.32
CA GLN A 367 -0.26 -43.78 -3.06
C GLN A 367 -0.17 -45.29 -3.17
N ASN A 368 -0.21 -45.99 -2.04
CA ASN A 368 -0.61 -47.38 -2.05
C ASN A 368 -2.01 -47.44 -2.66
N LYS A 369 -2.09 -47.85 -3.91
CA LYS A 369 -3.29 -48.47 -4.42
C LYS A 369 -3.30 -49.84 -3.74
N GLU A 370 -4.07 -49.97 -2.70
CA GLU A 370 -4.62 -51.28 -2.33
C GLU A 370 -5.85 -51.55 -3.19
N ASP A 371 -5.85 -52.72 -3.75
CA ASP A 371 -6.90 -53.36 -4.57
C ASP A 371 -8.21 -53.54 -3.79
#